data_d13b7a530cf8bc5abbd7725fd7cdba88
#
_entry.id   d13b7a530cf8bc5abbd7725fd7cdba88
#
_cell.length_a   1.000
_cell.length_b   1.000
_cell.length_c   1.000
_cell.angle_alpha   90.00
_cell.angle_beta   90.00
_cell.angle_gamma   90.00
#
_symmetry.space_group_name_H-M   'P 1'
#
loop_
_entity.id
_entity.type
_entity.pdbx_description
1 polymer ?
#
loop_
_entity_poly.entity_id
_entity_poly.type
_entity_poly.pdbx_seq_one_letter_code
_entity_poly.pdbx_strand_id
1 'polypeptide(L)'
;MKQYKNFIDGQWVPAESGDTFVNSNPADTREEVAEYAKGGKADAQAAIAAAQAAFPEWRATTAPARGKILSAVANIIAGRQAELAELLC
;
A
#
# COMPACT_ATOMS: atom_id res chain seq x y z
N MET A 1 -7.01 -15.38 8.64
CA MET A 1 -6.06 -14.82 7.65
C MET A 1 -6.32 -13.33 7.50
N LYS A 2 -5.26 -12.54 7.54
CA LYS A 2 -5.39 -11.09 7.35
C LYS A 2 -5.78 -10.76 5.91
N GLN A 3 -6.64 -9.78 5.76
CA GLN A 3 -7.04 -9.26 4.46
C GLN A 3 -6.44 -7.87 4.26
N TYR A 4 -5.85 -7.65 3.10
CA TYR A 4 -5.28 -6.36 2.72
C TYR A 4 -6.02 -5.80 1.52
N LYS A 5 -6.44 -4.56 1.65
CA LYS A 5 -7.14 -3.81 0.60
C LYS A 5 -6.15 -2.89 -0.12
N ASN A 6 -6.59 -2.32 -1.22
CA ASN A 6 -5.84 -1.26 -1.90
C ASN A 6 -5.93 0.03 -1.10
N PHE A 7 -4.83 0.77 -1.04
CA PHE A 7 -4.81 2.09 -0.42
C PHE A 7 -4.84 3.15 -1.51
N ILE A 8 -5.99 3.78 -1.68
CA ILE A 8 -6.21 4.78 -2.74
C ILE A 8 -6.86 6.01 -2.12
N ASP A 9 -6.30 7.18 -2.41
CA ASP A 9 -6.81 8.47 -1.93
C ASP A 9 -7.00 8.51 -0.41
N GLY A 10 -6.02 8.01 0.33
CA GLY A 10 -6.05 8.01 1.79
C GLY A 10 -7.00 6.99 2.42
N GLN A 11 -7.57 6.09 1.64
CA GLN A 11 -8.54 5.11 2.12
C GLN A 11 -8.19 3.70 1.70
N TRP A 12 -8.51 2.73 2.55
CA TRP A 12 -8.39 1.31 2.26
C TRP A 12 -9.66 0.86 1.55
N VAL A 13 -9.52 0.47 0.28
CA VAL A 13 -10.66 0.08 -0.55
C VAL A 13 -10.44 -1.32 -1.14
N PRO A 14 -11.51 -2.14 -1.23
CA PRO A 14 -11.42 -3.43 -1.92
C PRO A 14 -11.23 -3.21 -3.42
N ALA A 15 -10.87 -4.26 -4.15
CA ALA A 15 -10.93 -4.25 -5.61
C ALA A 15 -12.38 -3.98 -6.05
N GLU A 16 -12.56 -3.31 -7.19
CA GLU A 16 -13.90 -3.00 -7.71
C GLU A 16 -14.74 -4.27 -7.89
N SER A 17 -14.13 -5.35 -8.35
CA SER A 17 -14.78 -6.65 -8.49
C SER A 17 -15.11 -7.33 -7.18
N GLY A 18 -14.48 -6.91 -6.07
CA GLY A 18 -14.54 -7.57 -4.79
C GLY A 18 -13.67 -8.82 -4.67
N ASP A 19 -12.97 -9.19 -5.73
CA ASP A 19 -12.14 -10.40 -5.75
C ASP A 19 -10.85 -10.22 -4.96
N THR A 20 -10.36 -11.33 -4.42
CA THR A 20 -9.11 -11.39 -3.67
C THR A 20 -8.25 -12.54 -4.17
N PHE A 21 -6.98 -12.53 -3.80
CA PHE A 21 -6.09 -13.67 -4.01
C PHE A 21 -5.27 -13.92 -2.74
N VAL A 22 -4.82 -15.17 -2.56
CA VAL A 22 -4.05 -15.58 -1.40
C VAL A 22 -2.57 -15.60 -1.74
N ASN A 23 -1.76 -15.03 -0.83
CA ASN A 23 -0.31 -15.10 -0.92
C ASN A 23 0.19 -16.16 0.08
N SER A 24 1.01 -17.08 -0.41
CA SER A 24 1.59 -18.16 0.39
C SER A 24 3.08 -17.91 0.63
N ASN A 25 3.60 -18.48 1.73
CA ASN A 25 5.04 -18.43 2.00
C ASN A 25 5.79 -19.25 0.94
N PRO A 26 6.72 -18.65 0.18
CA PRO A 26 7.46 -19.37 -0.87
C PRO A 26 8.28 -20.56 -0.34
N ALA A 27 8.72 -20.49 0.92
CA ALA A 27 9.49 -21.56 1.55
C ALA A 27 8.59 -22.75 1.97
N ASP A 28 7.31 -22.49 2.26
CA ASP A 28 6.32 -23.50 2.57
C ASP A 28 4.95 -23.03 2.05
N THR A 29 4.56 -23.50 0.87
CA THR A 29 3.33 -23.11 0.21
C THR A 29 2.05 -23.49 0.95
N ARG A 30 2.13 -24.33 1.98
CA ARG A 30 1.01 -24.67 2.85
C ARG A 30 0.72 -23.56 3.86
N GLU A 31 1.69 -22.65 4.09
CA GLU A 31 1.52 -21.49 4.97
C GLU A 31 0.98 -20.31 4.19
N GLU A 32 -0.29 -20.02 4.38
CA GLU A 32 -0.95 -18.87 3.75
C GLU A 32 -0.68 -17.61 4.59
N VAL A 33 -0.05 -16.62 3.99
CA VAL A 33 0.37 -15.39 4.69
C VAL A 33 -0.79 -14.41 4.83
N ALA A 34 -1.45 -14.09 3.73
CA ALA A 34 -2.51 -13.09 3.72
C ALA A 34 -3.36 -13.18 2.45
N GLU A 35 -4.49 -12.51 2.49
CA GLU A 35 -5.40 -12.35 1.36
C GLU A 35 -5.34 -10.89 0.90
N TYR A 36 -5.20 -10.67 -0.40
CA TYR A 36 -5.04 -9.35 -1.00
C TYR A 36 -6.14 -9.05 -2.00
N ALA A 37 -6.48 -7.77 -2.13
CA ALA A 37 -7.41 -7.32 -3.15
C ALA A 37 -6.85 -7.66 -4.54
N LYS A 38 -7.66 -8.33 -5.38
CA LYS A 38 -7.30 -8.64 -6.76
C LYS A 38 -7.69 -7.46 -7.65
N GLY A 39 -6.81 -6.47 -7.71
CA GLY A 39 -7.04 -5.24 -8.47
C GLY A 39 -7.03 -5.49 -9.98
N GLY A 40 -7.86 -4.75 -10.69
CA GLY A 40 -7.94 -4.77 -12.14
C GLY A 40 -7.67 -3.39 -12.74
N LYS A 41 -8.01 -3.24 -14.01
CA LYS A 41 -7.79 -2.00 -14.76
C LYS A 41 -8.49 -0.80 -14.11
N ALA A 42 -9.73 -0.96 -13.65
CA ALA A 42 -10.48 0.13 -13.01
C ALA A 42 -9.81 0.59 -11.71
N ASP A 43 -9.28 -0.35 -10.92
CA ASP A 43 -8.56 -0.04 -9.68
C ASP A 43 -7.26 0.73 -9.97
N ALA A 44 -6.52 0.30 -11.00
CA ALA A 44 -5.30 1.01 -11.43
C ALA A 44 -5.62 2.41 -11.92
N GLN A 45 -6.69 2.58 -12.68
CA GLN A 45 -7.13 3.90 -13.17
C GLN A 45 -7.54 4.81 -12.00
N ALA A 46 -8.22 4.28 -10.99
CA ALA A 46 -8.60 5.03 -9.80
C ALA A 46 -7.36 5.50 -9.02
N ALA A 47 -6.36 4.63 -8.87
CA ALA A 47 -5.12 4.98 -8.20
C ALA A 47 -4.35 6.07 -8.96
N ILE A 48 -4.25 5.96 -10.28
CA ILE A 48 -3.60 6.97 -11.12
C ILE A 48 -4.33 8.31 -11.04
N ALA A 49 -5.65 8.32 -11.08
CA ALA A 49 -6.45 9.54 -10.97
C ALA A 49 -6.25 10.21 -9.61
N ALA A 50 -6.22 9.45 -8.53
CA ALA A 50 -5.96 9.97 -7.19
C ALA A 50 -4.56 10.59 -7.09
N ALA A 51 -3.55 9.92 -7.63
CA ALA A 51 -2.17 10.42 -7.65
C ALA A 51 -2.07 11.72 -8.47
N GLN A 52 -2.71 11.77 -9.61
CA GLN A 52 -2.73 12.96 -10.47
C GLN A 52 -3.44 14.13 -9.78
N ALA A 53 -4.52 13.88 -9.09
CA ALA A 53 -5.25 14.91 -8.34
C ALA A 53 -4.44 15.45 -7.15
N ALA A 54 -3.62 14.61 -6.51
CA ALA A 54 -2.77 15.01 -5.39
C ALA A 54 -1.50 15.76 -5.83
N PHE A 55 -1.06 15.59 -7.06
CA PHE A 55 0.22 16.11 -7.55
C PHE A 55 0.37 17.64 -7.43
N PRO A 56 -0.62 18.49 -7.80
CA PRO A 56 -0.44 19.93 -7.71
C PRO A 56 -0.09 20.42 -6.30
N GLU A 57 -0.76 19.88 -5.28
CA GLU A 57 -0.49 20.23 -3.89
C GLU A 57 0.91 19.76 -3.45
N TRP A 58 1.25 18.53 -3.78
CA TRP A 58 2.57 17.99 -3.48
C TRP A 58 3.67 18.76 -4.20
N ARG A 59 3.46 19.10 -5.45
CA ARG A 59 4.40 19.90 -6.24
C ARG A 59 4.63 21.27 -5.58
N ALA A 60 3.58 21.89 -5.03
CA ALA A 60 3.68 23.17 -4.37
C ALA A 60 4.29 23.09 -2.98
N THR A 61 4.40 21.89 -2.39
CA THR A 61 5.01 21.68 -1.09
C THR A 61 6.51 21.95 -1.17
N THR A 62 7.06 22.74 -0.23
CA THR A 62 8.48 23.09 -0.22
C THR A 62 9.36 21.86 0.04
N ALA A 63 10.62 21.91 -0.42
CA ALA A 63 11.56 20.82 -0.19
C ALA A 63 11.77 20.50 1.28
N PRO A 64 11.94 21.49 2.20
CA PRO A 64 12.01 21.21 3.63
C PRO A 64 10.77 20.52 4.18
N ALA A 65 9.57 20.91 3.74
CA ALA A 65 8.31 20.30 4.18
C ALA A 65 8.20 18.86 3.71
N ARG A 66 8.57 18.58 2.46
CA ARG A 66 8.62 17.19 1.94
C ARG A 66 9.62 16.33 2.72
N GLY A 67 10.81 16.88 2.98
CA GLY A 67 11.84 16.20 3.76
C GLY A 67 11.35 15.82 5.15
N LYS A 68 10.61 16.70 5.81
CA LYS A 68 10.02 16.44 7.12
C LYS A 68 9.04 15.28 7.08
N ILE A 69 8.18 15.23 6.07
CA ILE A 69 7.22 14.13 5.88
C ILE A 69 7.97 12.82 5.64
N LEU A 70 8.96 12.80 4.75
CA LEU A 70 9.74 11.61 4.44
C LEU A 70 10.57 11.12 5.63
N SER A 71 11.09 12.02 6.44
CA SER A 71 11.79 11.65 7.68
C SER A 71 10.83 10.99 8.68
N ALA A 72 9.61 11.50 8.79
CA ALA A 72 8.59 10.88 9.63
C ALA A 72 8.24 9.47 9.14
N VAL A 73 8.14 9.27 7.83
CA VAL A 73 7.92 7.95 7.22
C VAL A 73 9.07 7.00 7.57
N ALA A 74 10.32 7.46 7.44
CA ALA A 74 11.49 6.64 7.76
C ALA A 74 11.49 6.20 9.22
N ASN A 75 11.14 7.09 10.15
CA ASN A 75 11.07 6.76 11.57
C ASN A 75 9.96 5.74 11.86
N ILE A 76 8.81 5.86 11.21
CA ILE A 76 7.71 4.90 11.35
C ILE A 76 8.13 3.53 10.82
N ILE A 77 8.79 3.47 9.67
CA ILE A 77 9.29 2.22 9.08
C ILE A 77 10.28 1.55 10.02
N ALA A 78 11.23 2.32 10.59
CA ALA A 78 12.20 1.78 11.53
C ALA A 78 11.52 1.19 12.78
N GLY A 79 10.46 1.83 13.28
CA GLY A 79 9.70 1.35 14.42
C GLY A 79 8.85 0.11 14.13
N ARG A 80 8.62 -0.20 12.84
CA ARG A 80 7.82 -1.35 12.40
C ARG A 80 8.64 -2.38 11.64
N GLN A 81 9.94 -2.41 11.86
CA GLN A 81 10.88 -3.24 11.11
C GLN A 81 10.51 -4.74 11.16
N ALA A 82 10.20 -5.26 12.32
CA ALA A 82 9.87 -6.68 12.49
C ALA A 82 8.60 -7.07 11.71
N GLU A 83 7.57 -6.22 11.78
CA GLU A 83 6.32 -6.42 11.07
C GLU A 83 6.52 -6.41 9.55
N LEU A 84 7.31 -5.46 9.06
CA LEU A 84 7.57 -5.32 7.63
C LEU A 84 8.44 -6.47 7.09
N ALA A 85 9.40 -6.95 7.89
CA ALA A 85 10.21 -8.09 7.52
C ALA A 85 9.36 -9.35 7.36
N GLU A 86 8.38 -9.55 8.24
CA GLU A 86 7.43 -10.66 8.13
C GLU A 86 6.59 -10.56 6.85
N LEU A 87 6.15 -9.36 6.48
CA LEU A 87 5.36 -9.14 5.26
C LEU A 87 6.15 -9.43 3.97
N LEU A 88 7.47 -9.27 4.00
CA LEU A 88 8.33 -9.54 2.84
C LEU A 88 8.61 -11.03 2.60
N CYS A 89 8.34 -11.87 3.58
CA CYS A 89 8.56 -13.32 3.45
C CYS A 89 7.64 -13.97 2.43
#